data_fc9ffce84d9115c62346620b517bf17f
#
_entry.id   fc9ffce84d9115c62346620b517bf17f
#
_cell.length_a   1.000
_cell.length_b   1.000
_cell.length_c   1.000
_cell.angle_alpha   90.00
_cell.angle_beta   90.00
_cell.angle_gamma   90.00
#
_symmetry.space_group_name_H-M   'P 1'
#
loop_
_entity.id
_entity.type
_entity.pdbx_description
1 polymer ?
#
loop_
_entity_poly.entity_id
_entity_poly.type
_entity_poly.pdbx_seq_one_letter_code
_entity_poly.pdbx_strand_id
1 'polypeptide(L)'
;MSYVKSKIPKALREQVWLFHAGRVFEVKCKVIWCTNKINVFDYQCGHNVPESRGGGTHIDNLVPICGRCNISMGNNFSIDEWNRKFARPQRKFRFFCPWLWKLW
;
A
#
# COMPACT_ATOMS: atom_id res chain seq x y z
N MET A 1 -1.21 15.04 -20.41
CA MET A 1 -1.50 14.44 -19.67
C MET A 1 -2.76 14.33 -19.55
N SER A 2 -3.15 13.69 -19.44
CA SER A 2 -4.31 13.54 -19.41
C SER A 2 -4.92 13.54 -18.14
N TYR A 3 -4.53 12.89 -17.22
CA TYR A 3 -5.21 12.76 -15.97
C TYR A 3 -4.55 13.55 -14.90
N VAL A 4 -5.30 14.33 -14.20
CA VAL A 4 -4.76 15.14 -13.14
C VAL A 4 -5.35 14.68 -11.84
N LYS A 5 -4.52 14.23 -10.90
CA LYS A 5 -5.00 13.78 -9.65
C LYS A 5 -5.38 14.88 -8.76
N SER A 6 -6.38 14.69 -7.95
CA SER A 6 -6.78 15.65 -6.95
C SER A 6 -5.68 15.76 -5.91
N LYS A 7 -5.46 16.96 -5.42
CA LYS A 7 -4.48 17.16 -4.40
C LYS A 7 -5.06 16.74 -3.08
N ILE A 8 -4.32 15.99 -2.32
CA ILE A 8 -4.78 15.52 -1.02
C ILE A 8 -4.37 16.52 0.04
N PRO A 9 -5.32 17.06 0.80
CA PRO A 9 -4.99 18.03 1.83
C PRO A 9 -4.06 17.44 2.89
N LYS A 10 -3.17 18.25 3.40
CA LYS A 10 -2.22 17.81 4.39
C LYS A 10 -2.90 17.21 5.60
N ALA A 11 -3.95 17.81 6.07
CA ALA A 11 -4.66 17.30 7.25
C ALA A 11 -5.20 15.89 7.00
N LEU A 12 -5.67 15.63 5.79
CA LEU A 12 -6.18 14.31 5.46
C LEU A 12 -5.04 13.31 5.39
N ARG A 13 -3.91 13.72 4.82
CA ARG A 13 -2.74 12.84 4.78
C ARG A 13 -2.32 12.45 6.18
N GLU A 14 -2.35 13.36 7.12
CA GLU A 14 -1.97 13.08 8.49
C GLU A 14 -2.95 12.10 9.13
N GLN A 15 -4.24 12.25 8.85
CA GLN A 15 -5.22 11.33 9.40
C GLN A 15 -5.08 9.93 8.81
N VAL A 16 -4.73 9.84 7.53
CA VAL A 16 -4.49 8.56 6.89
C VAL A 16 -3.32 7.86 7.58
N TRP A 17 -2.25 8.60 7.85
CA TRP A 17 -1.10 8.02 8.54
C TRP A 17 -1.50 7.51 9.92
N LEU A 18 -2.18 8.33 10.70
CA LEU A 18 -2.57 7.93 12.04
C LEU A 18 -3.52 6.75 12.04
N PHE A 19 -4.42 6.71 11.08
CA PHE A 19 -5.38 5.62 11.02
C PHE A 19 -4.70 4.29 10.68
N HIS A 20 -3.77 4.29 9.77
CA HIS A 20 -3.15 3.04 9.33
C HIS A 20 -1.86 2.68 10.06
N ALA A 21 -1.08 3.65 10.44
CA ALA A 21 0.22 3.40 11.05
C ALA A 21 0.25 3.70 12.53
N GLY A 22 -0.57 4.61 12.98
CA GLY A 22 -0.57 5.02 14.38
C GLY A 22 0.49 6.06 14.65
N ARG A 23 0.82 6.23 15.90
CA ARG A 23 1.74 7.28 16.27
C ARG A 23 3.16 6.79 16.25
N VAL A 24 3.63 6.38 15.11
CA VAL A 24 4.99 5.92 14.95
C VAL A 24 5.60 6.66 13.78
N PHE A 25 6.90 6.73 13.73
CA PHE A 25 7.58 7.46 12.68
C PHE A 25 7.68 6.66 11.40
N GLU A 26 7.88 5.37 11.47
CA GLU A 26 8.16 4.58 10.31
C GLU A 26 7.42 3.26 10.33
N VAL A 27 6.91 2.82 9.20
CA VAL A 27 6.28 1.50 9.07
C VAL A 27 6.59 0.96 7.68
N LYS A 28 6.28 -0.28 7.45
CA LYS A 28 6.42 -0.88 6.14
C LYS A 28 5.30 -0.36 5.25
N CYS A 29 5.56 -0.24 3.95
CA CYS A 29 4.54 0.09 2.98
C CYS A 29 3.35 -0.84 3.18
N LYS A 30 2.15 -0.31 3.05
CA LYS A 30 0.95 -1.10 3.34
C LYS A 30 0.56 -2.07 2.24
N VAL A 31 1.25 -2.07 1.13
CA VAL A 31 1.08 -3.12 0.13
C VAL A 31 1.64 -4.38 0.76
N ILE A 32 0.84 -5.42 0.83
CA ILE A 32 1.19 -6.63 1.57
C ILE A 32 2.56 -7.22 1.24
N TRP A 33 2.89 -7.33 -0.02
CA TRP A 33 4.14 -7.96 -0.41
C TRP A 33 5.31 -7.00 -0.53
N CYS A 34 5.09 -5.72 -0.36
CA CYS A 34 6.16 -4.74 -0.48
C CYS A 34 6.93 -4.65 0.83
N THR A 35 8.24 -4.61 0.76
CA THR A 35 9.06 -4.55 1.96
C THR A 35 9.67 -3.18 2.19
N ASN A 36 9.39 -2.22 1.31
CA ASN A 36 9.93 -0.89 1.48
C ASN A 36 9.37 -0.23 2.73
N LYS A 37 10.17 0.59 3.37
CA LYS A 37 9.70 1.31 4.54
C LYS A 37 9.28 2.70 4.15
N ILE A 38 8.27 3.21 4.83
CA ILE A 38 7.80 4.57 4.62
C ILE A 38 7.86 5.27 5.97
N ASN A 39 7.98 6.57 5.95
CA ASN A 39 7.97 7.31 7.21
C ASN A 39 7.02 8.49 7.09
N VAL A 40 6.78 9.12 8.21
CA VAL A 40 5.74 10.16 8.29
C VAL A 40 6.04 11.33 7.37
N PHE A 41 7.28 11.53 6.96
CA PHE A 41 7.62 12.61 6.05
C PHE A 41 7.71 12.15 4.59
N ASP A 42 7.75 10.86 4.35
CA ASP A 42 7.99 10.38 3.00
C ASP A 42 7.09 9.18 2.71
N TYR A 43 5.89 9.43 2.33
CA TYR A 43 4.98 8.37 1.95
C TYR A 43 3.95 8.96 1.00
N GLN A 44 3.25 8.08 0.31
CA GLN A 44 2.20 8.47 -0.60
C GLN A 44 0.87 7.96 -0.07
N CYS A 45 -0.19 8.75 -0.28
CA CYS A 45 -1.52 8.27 0.02
C CYS A 45 -2.06 7.69 -1.27
N GLY A 46 -2.11 6.37 -1.34
CA GLY A 46 -2.63 5.73 -2.53
C GLY A 46 -4.13 5.53 -2.41
N HIS A 47 -4.84 5.73 -3.51
CA HIS A 47 -6.28 5.47 -3.52
C HIS A 47 -6.48 3.98 -3.71
N ASN A 48 -7.25 3.36 -2.85
CA ASN A 48 -7.52 1.94 -3.02
C ASN A 48 -8.31 1.75 -4.31
N VAL A 49 -9.40 2.48 -4.47
CA VAL A 49 -10.09 2.49 -5.75
C VAL A 49 -9.57 3.72 -6.47
N PRO A 50 -8.95 3.58 -7.64
CA PRO A 50 -8.38 4.72 -8.35
C PRO A 50 -9.41 5.80 -8.66
N GLU A 51 -8.99 7.04 -8.69
CA GLU A 51 -9.91 8.11 -9.03
C GLU A 51 -10.48 7.90 -10.42
N SER A 52 -9.72 7.32 -11.33
CA SER A 52 -10.22 7.06 -12.67
C SER A 52 -11.35 6.05 -12.69
N ARG A 53 -11.54 5.30 -11.60
CA ARG A 53 -12.64 4.38 -11.49
C ARG A 53 -13.71 4.87 -10.53
N GLY A 54 -13.66 6.15 -10.20
CA GLY A 54 -14.65 6.71 -9.29
C GLY A 54 -14.28 6.70 -7.83
N GLY A 55 -13.05 6.34 -7.49
CA GLY A 55 -12.63 6.34 -6.10
C GLY A 55 -12.49 7.74 -5.55
N GLY A 56 -13.00 7.99 -4.38
CA GLY A 56 -12.94 9.30 -3.79
C GLY A 56 -11.73 9.53 -2.93
N THR A 57 -11.50 10.76 -2.57
CA THR A 57 -10.38 11.13 -1.71
C THR A 57 -10.92 11.23 -0.29
N HIS A 58 -11.07 10.07 0.34
CA HIS A 58 -11.59 9.95 1.68
C HIS A 58 -10.69 9.04 2.48
N ILE A 59 -10.72 9.19 3.78
CA ILE A 59 -9.85 8.42 4.65
C ILE A 59 -10.03 6.92 4.47
N ASP A 60 -11.23 6.45 4.19
CA ASP A 60 -11.44 5.02 4.03
C ASP A 60 -11.03 4.51 2.65
N ASN A 61 -10.62 5.38 1.74
CA ASN A 61 -10.14 4.95 0.44
C ASN A 61 -8.67 5.30 0.25
N LEU A 62 -7.99 5.76 1.26
CA LEU A 62 -6.59 6.15 1.16
C LEU A 62 -5.74 5.28 2.06
N VAL A 63 -4.59 4.88 1.57
CA VAL A 63 -3.70 3.98 2.29
C VAL A 63 -2.28 4.49 2.13
N PRO A 64 -1.46 4.50 3.20
CA PRO A 64 -0.08 4.95 3.07
C PRO A 64 0.77 3.87 2.39
N ILE A 65 1.37 4.22 1.28
CA ILE A 65 2.19 3.28 0.52
C ILE A 65 3.46 4.00 0.09
N CYS A 66 4.42 3.25 -0.39
CA CYS A 66 5.66 3.84 -0.84
C CYS A 66 5.49 4.43 -2.24
N GLY A 67 6.38 5.34 -2.59
CA GLY A 67 6.30 5.98 -3.89
C GLY A 67 6.42 5.01 -5.04
N ARG A 68 7.21 3.96 -4.87
CA ARG A 68 7.39 2.99 -5.95
C ARG A 68 6.09 2.25 -6.26
N CYS A 69 5.39 1.79 -5.22
CA CYS A 69 4.12 1.13 -5.43
C CYS A 69 3.11 2.11 -6.03
N ASN A 70 3.09 3.33 -5.53
CA ASN A 70 2.13 4.31 -6.01
C ASN A 70 2.33 4.59 -7.50
N ILE A 71 3.55 4.77 -7.93
CA ILE A 71 3.83 5.05 -9.33
C ILE A 71 3.53 3.82 -10.18
N SER A 72 3.91 2.65 -9.70
CA SER A 72 3.72 1.44 -10.48
C SER A 72 2.26 1.08 -10.68
N MET A 73 1.43 1.30 -9.66
CA MET A 73 0.03 1.03 -9.80
C MET A 73 -0.65 2.02 -10.73
N GLY A 74 -0.24 3.26 -10.68
CA GLY A 74 -0.84 4.32 -11.49
C GLY A 74 -2.34 4.31 -11.33
N ASN A 75 -3.07 4.35 -12.43
CA ASN A 75 -4.51 4.31 -12.39
C ASN A 75 -5.03 2.95 -12.81
N ASN A 76 -4.16 1.97 -12.95
CA ASN A 76 -4.54 0.67 -13.50
C ASN A 76 -4.99 -0.33 -12.46
N PHE A 77 -4.55 -0.18 -11.23
CA PHE A 77 -4.85 -1.18 -10.21
C PHE A 77 -5.39 -0.52 -8.96
N SER A 78 -6.32 -1.18 -8.31
CA SER A 78 -6.67 -0.82 -6.93
C SER A 78 -5.59 -1.43 -6.04
N ILE A 79 -5.50 -1.01 -4.81
CA ILE A 79 -4.52 -1.58 -3.88
C ILE A 79 -4.85 -3.04 -3.62
N ASP A 80 -6.13 -3.38 -3.56
CA ASP A 80 -6.51 -4.77 -3.37
C ASP A 80 -6.06 -5.63 -4.57
N GLU A 81 -6.19 -5.11 -5.78
CA GLU A 81 -5.75 -5.83 -6.96
C GLU A 81 -4.23 -5.96 -6.96
N TRP A 82 -3.54 -4.90 -6.56
CA TRP A 82 -2.09 -4.88 -6.52
C TRP A 82 -1.59 -5.90 -5.50
N ASN A 83 -2.25 -5.97 -4.35
CA ASN A 83 -1.89 -6.94 -3.34
C ASN A 83 -2.05 -8.36 -3.83
N ARG A 84 -3.15 -8.65 -4.53
CA ARG A 84 -3.39 -10.00 -4.97
C ARG A 84 -2.58 -10.40 -6.19
N LYS A 85 -2.45 -9.49 -7.14
CA LYS A 85 -1.87 -9.86 -8.40
C LYS A 85 -0.39 -10.17 -8.34
N PHE A 86 0.33 -9.50 -7.51
CA PHE A 86 1.76 -9.66 -7.46
C PHE A 86 2.29 -10.24 -6.16
N ALA A 87 1.40 -10.72 -5.31
CA ALA A 87 1.83 -11.31 -4.06
C ALA A 87 2.54 -12.62 -4.37
N ARG A 88 3.59 -12.96 -3.56
CA ARG A 88 4.22 -14.18 -3.73
C ARG A 88 3.32 -15.24 -3.34
N PRO A 89 3.30 -16.32 -3.99
CA PRO A 89 2.46 -17.42 -3.61
C PRO A 89 2.86 -17.91 -2.29
N GLN A 90 1.94 -18.18 -1.46
CA GLN A 90 2.24 -18.65 -0.26
C GLN A 90 2.31 -20.02 -0.32
N ARG A 91 2.80 -20.76 -0.66
CA ARG A 91 3.00 -21.98 -0.79
C ARG A 91 2.83 -22.67 0.24
N LYS A 92 2.19 -23.31 0.22
CA LYS A 92 2.06 -24.05 1.11
C LYS A 92 3.13 -24.76 1.27
N PHE A 93 3.77 -24.82 0.50
CA PHE A 93 4.84 -25.54 0.53
C PHE A 93 5.60 -25.15 1.61
N ARG A 94 5.43 -24.18 2.03
CA ARG A 94 6.14 -23.79 2.91
C ARG A 94 5.85 -24.53 4.00
N PHE A 95 4.96 -25.18 4.13
CA PHE A 95 4.73 -25.77 5.19
C PHE A 95 5.25 -27.01 5.14
N PHE A 96 5.38 -27.41 4.21
CA PHE A 96 5.80 -28.58 4.11
C PHE A 96 7.06 -28.52 4.62
N CYS A 97 7.43 -27.54 4.79
CA CYS A 97 8.62 -27.43 5.17
C CYS A 97 8.82 -27.09 6.46
N PRO A 98 7.97 -26.97 7.28
CA PRO A 98 8.26 -26.56 8.52
C PRO A 98 9.26 -27.44 9.11
N TRP A 99 9.16 -28.66 8.97
CA TRP A 99 10.11 -29.45 9.61
C TRP A 99 11.32 -29.41 8.82
N LEU A 100 11.26 -29.00 7.68
CA LEU A 100 12.30 -28.94 6.91
C LEU A 100 13.14 -27.90 7.39
N TRP A 101 12.66 -26.78 7.69
CA TRP A 101 13.54 -25.79 8.06
C TRP A 101 13.96 -25.98 9.43
N LYS A 102 13.45 -26.90 10.12
CA LYS A 102 13.91 -27.08 11.37
C LYS A 102 15.06 -27.89 11.22
N LEU A 103 15.30 -28.48 10.15
CA LEU A 103 16.43 -29.27 10.03
C LEU A 103 17.58 -28.41 9.94
N TRP A 104 17.46 -27.26 9.81
CA TRP A 104 18.63 -26.49 9.78
C TRP A 104 18.42 -25.36 10.58
#